data_31ea8f5839a8426eebad2038964dc339
#
_entry.id   31ea8f5839a8426eebad2038964dc339
#
_cell.length_a   1.000
_cell.length_b   1.000
_cell.length_c   1.000
_cell.angle_alpha   90.00
_cell.angle_beta   90.00
_cell.angle_gamma   90.00
#
_symmetry.space_group_name_H-M   'P 1'
#
loop_
_entity.id
_entity.type
_entity.pdbx_description
1 polymer ?
#
loop_
_entity_poly.entity_id
_entity_poly.type
_entity_poly.pdbx_seq_one_letter_code
_entity_poly.pdbx_strand_id
1 'polypeptide(L)'
;GSKISSAMLDYSIERSPLRNFNLSYKFSYNNLDIYEKGDKRFNTTYTHHLAEFAYSDMNWLSFKVKAGLRYEYFNYNSFLYTGSDELYTVKPEGFFSYFASAHLETLDRRYFPNRGVSLEADYSLYTDNFVKYNGRSPFSAIGFKFMTVCPISSRLSLLPAFYGRVLIGGNPAFPFLNAIGGETFGRYLSQQLPFAGINHVEILDNSVVVARLQLRQRIAGNNYITLTGNYGIHN
;
A
#
# COMPACT_ATOMS: atom_id res chain seq x y z
N GLY A 1 10.86 -10.67 14.52
CA GLY A 1 9.64 -10.30 13.78
C GLY A 1 9.72 -8.87 13.30
N SER A 2 8.98 -8.57 12.23
CA SER A 2 8.96 -7.23 11.64
C SER A 2 8.42 -6.18 12.59
N LYS A 3 9.08 -5.01 12.63
CA LYS A 3 8.71 -3.86 13.46
C LYS A 3 8.76 -2.58 12.64
N ILE A 4 7.80 -1.70 12.84
CA ILE A 4 7.78 -0.36 12.25
C ILE A 4 7.53 0.65 13.35
N SER A 5 8.36 1.69 13.38
CA SER A 5 8.16 2.89 14.20
C SER A 5 8.06 4.09 13.26
N SER A 6 7.06 4.93 13.42
CA SER A 6 6.89 6.09 12.54
C SER A 6 6.42 7.31 13.32
N ALA A 7 6.84 8.49 12.83
CA ALA A 7 6.33 9.79 13.22
C ALA A 7 5.86 10.52 11.97
N MET A 8 4.78 11.30 12.09
CA MET A 8 4.21 12.05 10.99
C MET A 8 3.87 13.47 11.46
N LEU A 9 4.22 14.44 10.64
CA LEU A 9 3.78 15.83 10.73
C LEU A 9 2.88 16.10 9.53
N ASP A 10 1.72 16.66 9.79
CA ASP A 10 0.74 16.98 8.76
C ASP A 10 0.25 18.41 8.97
N TYR A 11 0.31 19.23 7.93
CA TYR A 11 -0.10 20.62 7.94
C TYR A 11 -1.06 20.89 6.78
N SER A 12 -2.30 21.20 7.11
CA SER A 12 -3.32 21.60 6.15
C SER A 12 -3.42 23.11 6.05
N ILE A 13 -3.40 23.64 4.83
CA ILE A 13 -3.51 25.07 4.59
C ILE A 13 -4.99 25.44 4.58
N GLU A 14 -5.45 26.18 5.60
CA GLU A 14 -6.87 26.52 5.77
C GLU A 14 -7.28 27.83 5.06
N ARG A 15 -6.30 28.64 4.59
CA ARG A 15 -6.56 29.94 3.97
C ARG A 15 -6.81 29.81 2.47
N SER A 16 -7.90 30.42 2.01
CA SER A 16 -8.16 30.64 0.56
C SER A 16 -7.06 31.54 -0.06
N PRO A 17 -6.57 31.24 -1.30
CA PRO A 17 -7.04 30.18 -2.21
C PRO A 17 -6.41 28.80 -1.99
N LEU A 18 -5.55 28.61 -1.01
CA LEU A 18 -4.74 27.41 -0.82
C LEU A 18 -5.35 26.39 0.16
N ARG A 19 -6.59 26.58 0.55
CA ARG A 19 -7.25 25.77 1.62
C ARG A 19 -7.29 24.25 1.37
N ASN A 20 -7.11 23.82 0.12
CA ASN A 20 -7.16 22.41 -0.24
C ASN A 20 -5.75 21.78 -0.36
N PHE A 21 -4.71 22.56 -0.07
CA PHE A 21 -3.33 22.08 -0.09
C PHE A 21 -2.91 21.58 1.28
N ASN A 22 -2.15 20.51 1.25
CA ASN A 22 -1.62 19.83 2.42
C ASN A 22 -0.12 19.59 2.22
N LEU A 23 0.65 19.82 3.26
CA LEU A 23 2.07 19.48 3.33
C LEU A 23 2.24 18.45 4.44
N SER A 24 2.78 17.27 4.12
CA SER A 24 3.05 16.25 5.11
C SER A 24 4.48 15.74 5.04
N TYR A 25 4.99 15.35 6.19
CA TYR A 25 6.28 14.70 6.32
C TYR A 25 6.15 13.50 7.25
N LYS A 26 6.62 12.36 6.79
CA LYS A 26 6.64 11.11 7.56
C LYS A 26 8.06 10.57 7.63
N PHE A 27 8.50 10.26 8.84
CA PHE A 27 9.70 9.48 9.10
C PHE A 27 9.28 8.09 9.58
N SER A 28 9.92 7.05 9.08
CA SER A 28 9.74 5.71 9.61
C SER A 28 11.06 4.94 9.69
N TYR A 29 11.20 4.19 10.77
CA TYR A 29 12.24 3.19 10.95
C TYR A 29 11.59 1.81 10.79
N ASN A 30 12.09 1.04 9.85
CA ASN A 30 11.51 -0.22 9.44
C ASN A 30 12.52 -1.34 9.67
N ASN A 31 12.09 -2.38 10.36
CA ASN A 31 12.77 -3.67 10.43
C ASN A 31 11.81 -4.69 9.85
N LEU A 32 12.17 -5.29 8.74
CA LEU A 32 11.29 -6.10 7.92
C LEU A 32 11.89 -7.48 7.68
N ASP A 33 11.15 -8.51 8.05
CA ASP A 33 11.45 -9.88 7.68
C ASP A 33 10.75 -10.19 6.34
N ILE A 34 11.50 -10.71 5.39
CA ILE A 34 11.00 -11.13 4.08
C ILE A 34 11.10 -12.65 4.00
N TYR A 35 10.04 -13.25 3.53
CA TYR A 35 9.85 -14.68 3.47
C TYR A 35 9.81 -15.17 2.03
N GLU A 36 10.10 -16.43 1.82
CA GLU A 36 9.92 -17.15 0.57
C GLU A 36 9.50 -18.59 0.89
N LYS A 37 8.35 -19.01 0.35
CA LYS A 37 7.78 -20.35 0.57
C LYS A 37 7.65 -20.72 2.05
N GLY A 38 7.30 -19.75 2.90
CA GLY A 38 7.15 -19.95 4.34
C GLY A 38 8.42 -19.74 5.16
N ASP A 39 9.60 -19.78 4.56
CA ASP A 39 10.88 -19.61 5.24
C ASP A 39 11.36 -18.17 5.20
N LYS A 40 11.93 -17.68 6.32
CA LYS A 40 12.54 -16.38 6.38
C LYS A 40 13.82 -16.35 5.53
N ARG A 41 13.83 -15.53 4.49
CA ARG A 41 14.97 -15.38 3.59
C ARG A 41 15.93 -14.31 4.03
N PHE A 42 15.45 -13.12 4.33
CA PHE A 42 16.30 -12.05 4.82
C PHE A 42 15.55 -11.08 5.73
N ASN A 43 16.32 -10.32 6.48
CA ASN A 43 15.85 -9.19 7.26
C ASN A 43 16.52 -7.94 6.75
N THR A 44 15.74 -6.89 6.56
CA THR A 44 16.25 -5.58 6.19
C THR A 44 15.82 -4.52 7.20
N THR A 45 16.77 -3.65 7.54
CA THR A 45 16.51 -2.49 8.39
C THR A 45 16.83 -1.23 7.62
N TYR A 46 15.87 -0.32 7.55
CA TYR A 46 16.02 0.94 6.82
C TYR A 46 15.23 2.07 7.44
N THR A 47 15.68 3.29 7.20
CA THR A 47 14.90 4.49 7.45
C THR A 47 14.27 4.98 6.15
N HIS A 48 13.03 5.46 6.24
CA HIS A 48 12.29 6.03 5.14
C HIS A 48 11.77 7.41 5.53
N HIS A 49 12.11 8.39 4.72
CA HIS A 49 11.64 9.75 4.81
C HIS A 49 10.70 10.01 3.63
N LEU A 50 9.51 10.49 3.91
CA LEU A 50 8.50 10.80 2.93
C LEU A 50 8.05 12.24 3.13
N ALA A 51 8.29 13.10 2.15
CA ALA A 51 7.73 14.44 2.08
C ALA A 51 6.70 14.51 0.95
N GLU A 52 5.53 15.05 1.23
CA GLU A 52 4.44 15.11 0.27
C GLU A 52 3.80 16.49 0.29
N PHE A 53 3.61 17.10 -0.90
CA PHE A 53 2.81 18.29 -1.11
C PHE A 53 1.65 17.91 -2.04
N ALA A 54 0.44 18.07 -1.58
CA ALA A 54 -0.75 17.60 -2.28
C ALA A 54 -1.91 18.58 -2.24
N TYR A 55 -2.63 18.62 -3.33
CA TYR A 55 -3.98 19.16 -3.41
C TYR A 55 -4.97 18.03 -3.15
N SER A 56 -5.95 18.25 -2.29
CA SER A 56 -7.04 17.30 -2.06
C SER A 56 -8.38 18.01 -2.12
N ASP A 57 -9.32 17.46 -2.86
CA ASP A 57 -10.67 17.95 -2.96
C ASP A 57 -11.67 16.83 -2.64
N MET A 58 -12.76 17.20 -1.97
CA MET A 58 -13.84 16.30 -1.62
C MET A 58 -15.12 16.88 -2.22
N ASN A 59 -15.40 16.51 -3.46
CA ASN A 59 -16.47 17.12 -4.25
C ASN A 59 -17.80 16.44 -4.10
N TRP A 60 -18.06 15.35 -3.62
CA TRP A 60 -19.34 14.73 -3.37
C TRP A 60 -19.25 13.75 -2.21
N LEU A 61 -20.14 13.88 -1.26
CA LEU A 61 -20.45 13.07 -0.07
C LEU A 61 -19.55 11.86 0.29
N SER A 62 -18.83 11.27 -0.66
CA SER A 62 -18.00 10.08 -0.47
C SER A 62 -16.83 9.97 -1.44
N PHE A 63 -16.65 10.94 -2.35
CA PHE A 63 -15.61 10.93 -3.36
C PHE A 63 -14.50 11.92 -3.04
N LYS A 64 -13.27 11.44 -2.94
CA LYS A 64 -12.07 12.23 -2.67
C LYS A 64 -11.09 12.06 -3.81
N VAL A 65 -10.52 13.18 -4.26
CA VAL A 65 -9.40 13.20 -5.21
C VAL A 65 -8.22 13.84 -4.54
N LYS A 66 -7.05 13.29 -4.74
CA LYS A 66 -5.78 13.83 -4.25
C LYS A 66 -4.75 13.74 -5.36
N ALA A 67 -4.01 14.82 -5.59
CA ALA A 67 -2.91 14.83 -6.54
C ALA A 67 -1.78 15.71 -6.02
N GLY A 68 -0.54 15.38 -6.35
CA GLY A 68 0.59 16.14 -5.82
C GLY A 68 1.95 15.60 -6.21
N LEU A 69 2.91 16.05 -5.43
CA LEU A 69 4.32 15.72 -5.55
C LEU A 69 4.76 14.99 -4.29
N ARG A 70 5.65 14.04 -4.44
CA ARG A 70 6.20 13.26 -3.35
C ARG A 70 7.70 13.11 -3.53
N TYR A 71 8.43 13.23 -2.44
CA TYR A 71 9.82 12.86 -2.35
C TYR A 71 10.00 11.80 -1.29
N GLU A 72 10.64 10.69 -1.66
CA GLU A 72 10.91 9.56 -0.80
C GLU A 72 12.42 9.29 -0.75
N TYR A 73 12.96 9.15 0.44
CA TYR A 73 14.37 8.81 0.63
C TYR A 73 14.49 7.57 1.50
N PHE A 74 15.19 6.58 0.99
CA PHE A 74 15.44 5.30 1.64
C PHE A 74 16.92 5.19 2.00
N ASN A 75 17.20 4.89 3.27
CA ASN A 75 18.55 4.63 3.74
C ASN A 75 18.59 3.26 4.43
N TYR A 76 19.29 2.31 3.81
CA TYR A 76 19.39 0.94 4.26
C TYR A 76 20.57 0.78 5.21
N ASN A 77 20.29 0.39 6.46
CA ASN A 77 21.30 0.23 7.52
C ASN A 77 21.87 -1.20 7.55
N SER A 78 21.05 -2.20 7.19
CA SER A 78 21.48 -3.59 7.17
C SER A 78 20.63 -4.43 6.21
N PHE A 79 21.28 -5.45 5.64
CA PHE A 79 20.67 -6.52 4.89
C PHE A 79 21.26 -7.83 5.39
N LEU A 80 20.51 -8.59 6.17
CA LEU A 80 20.94 -9.86 6.73
C LEU A 80 20.29 -11.01 5.96
N TYR A 81 21.09 -11.75 5.24
CA TYR A 81 20.67 -12.90 4.46
C TYR A 81 20.71 -14.18 5.30
N THR A 82 19.72 -15.04 5.16
CA THR A 82 19.69 -16.34 5.82
C THR A 82 20.00 -17.41 4.77
N GLY A 83 21.29 -17.73 4.57
CA GLY A 83 21.69 -18.94 3.85
C GLY A 83 22.33 -18.81 2.48
N SER A 84 22.81 -17.64 2.03
CA SER A 84 23.74 -17.54 0.90
C SER A 84 24.61 -16.28 0.96
N ASP A 85 25.80 -16.34 0.34
CA ASP A 85 26.84 -15.30 0.41
C ASP A 85 26.59 -14.06 -0.47
N GLU A 86 25.41 -13.85 -1.01
CA GLU A 86 25.08 -12.66 -1.80
C GLU A 86 24.53 -11.54 -0.93
N LEU A 87 25.40 -10.62 -0.58
CA LEU A 87 25.05 -9.34 0.01
C LEU A 87 24.49 -8.40 -1.07
N TYR A 88 23.18 -8.26 -1.12
CA TYR A 88 22.56 -7.16 -1.85
C TYR A 88 22.87 -5.84 -1.15
N THR A 89 23.82 -5.09 -1.66
CA THR A 89 24.10 -3.75 -1.16
C THR A 89 23.10 -2.77 -1.79
N VAL A 90 22.05 -2.44 -1.07
CA VAL A 90 21.11 -1.40 -1.49
C VAL A 90 21.67 -0.05 -1.03
N LYS A 91 22.02 0.81 -1.99
CA LYS A 91 22.51 2.16 -1.70
C LYS A 91 21.38 3.07 -1.22
N PRO A 92 21.67 4.04 -0.34
CA PRO A 92 20.73 5.09 -0.02
C PRO A 92 20.28 5.81 -1.29
N GLU A 93 18.98 6.06 -1.42
CA GLU A 93 18.43 6.58 -2.66
C GLU A 93 17.19 7.43 -2.44
N GLY A 94 17.08 8.51 -3.24
CA GLY A 94 15.94 9.42 -3.25
C GLY A 94 15.16 9.36 -4.55
N PHE A 95 13.83 9.43 -4.43
CA PHE A 95 12.91 9.38 -5.56
C PHE A 95 11.90 10.51 -5.48
N PHE A 96 11.73 11.21 -6.59
CA PHE A 96 10.58 12.06 -6.80
C PHE A 96 9.46 11.28 -7.49
N SER A 97 8.23 11.60 -7.13
CA SER A 97 7.07 11.11 -7.86
C SER A 97 5.99 12.19 -7.99
N TYR A 98 5.30 12.13 -9.11
CA TYR A 98 4.00 12.77 -9.32
C TYR A 98 2.95 11.72 -9.01
N PHE A 99 1.93 12.06 -8.26
CA PHE A 99 0.89 11.09 -7.95
C PHE A 99 -0.51 11.69 -8.07
N ALA A 100 -1.46 10.84 -8.36
CA ALA A 100 -2.88 11.13 -8.29
C ALA A 100 -3.61 9.93 -7.70
N SER A 101 -4.63 10.17 -6.89
CA SER A 101 -5.48 9.12 -6.35
C SER A 101 -6.93 9.57 -6.30
N ALA A 102 -7.83 8.62 -6.45
CA ALA A 102 -9.27 8.79 -6.33
C ALA A 102 -9.82 7.74 -5.37
N HIS A 103 -10.64 8.15 -4.44
CA HIS A 103 -11.24 7.28 -3.44
C HIS A 103 -12.75 7.55 -3.35
N LEU A 104 -13.55 6.51 -3.52
CA LEU A 104 -14.98 6.50 -3.28
C LEU A 104 -15.30 5.54 -2.16
N GLU A 105 -15.98 6.00 -1.12
CA GLU A 105 -16.41 5.15 -0.02
C GLU A 105 -17.85 5.43 0.36
N THR A 106 -18.70 4.41 0.25
CA THR A 106 -20.11 4.44 0.64
C THR A 106 -20.44 3.40 1.71
N LEU A 107 -19.41 2.82 2.35
CA LEU A 107 -19.60 1.84 3.41
C LEU A 107 -20.32 2.48 4.60
N ASP A 108 -21.34 1.80 5.13
CA ASP A 108 -22.15 2.28 6.25
C ASP A 108 -21.39 2.34 7.58
N ARG A 109 -20.28 1.60 7.70
CA ARG A 109 -19.42 1.54 8.89
C ARG A 109 -17.98 1.30 8.52
N ARG A 110 -17.08 1.87 9.30
CA ARG A 110 -15.64 1.65 9.16
C ARG A 110 -15.23 0.21 9.47
N TYR A 111 -15.80 -0.35 10.53
CA TYR A 111 -15.55 -1.72 10.95
C TYR A 111 -16.82 -2.54 10.75
N PHE A 112 -16.65 -3.75 10.18
CA PHE A 112 -17.75 -4.68 9.89
C PHE A 112 -18.92 -4.03 9.13
N PRO A 113 -18.67 -3.41 7.97
CA PRO A 113 -19.72 -2.79 7.19
C PRO A 113 -20.78 -3.83 6.78
N ASN A 114 -22.05 -3.40 6.75
CA ASN A 114 -23.16 -4.27 6.33
C ASN A 114 -23.59 -4.01 4.90
N ARG A 115 -23.24 -2.85 4.33
CA ARG A 115 -23.56 -2.47 2.95
C ARG A 115 -22.60 -1.39 2.46
N GLY A 116 -22.57 -1.21 1.15
CA GLY A 116 -21.81 -0.16 0.49
C GLY A 116 -20.63 -0.68 -0.31
N VAL A 117 -19.90 0.26 -0.89
CA VAL A 117 -18.79 0.02 -1.79
C VAL A 117 -17.61 0.89 -1.37
N SER A 118 -16.40 0.37 -1.47
CA SER A 118 -15.16 1.12 -1.41
C SER A 118 -14.39 0.88 -2.71
N LEU A 119 -13.99 1.97 -3.36
CA LEU A 119 -13.18 1.97 -4.57
C LEU A 119 -12.03 2.93 -4.39
N GLU A 120 -10.82 2.49 -4.66
CA GLU A 120 -9.60 3.31 -4.66
C GLU A 120 -8.83 3.04 -5.95
N ALA A 121 -8.37 4.10 -6.58
CA ALA A 121 -7.45 4.03 -7.71
C ALA A 121 -6.32 5.02 -7.46
N ASP A 122 -5.09 4.60 -7.73
CA ASP A 122 -3.89 5.43 -7.58
C ASP A 122 -2.95 5.25 -8.76
N TYR A 123 -2.28 6.35 -9.08
CA TYR A 123 -1.23 6.41 -10.08
C TYR A 123 -0.05 7.18 -9.50
N SER A 124 1.16 6.69 -9.73
CA SER A 124 2.40 7.40 -9.41
C SER A 124 3.41 7.23 -10.52
N LEU A 125 4.05 8.32 -10.91
CA LEU A 125 5.18 8.35 -11.83
C LEU A 125 6.44 8.66 -11.03
N TYR A 126 7.35 7.72 -10.93
CA TYR A 126 8.60 7.81 -10.18
C TYR A 126 9.75 8.25 -11.06
N THR A 127 10.55 9.18 -10.53
CA THR A 127 11.77 9.69 -11.16
C THR A 127 12.90 9.69 -10.13
N ASP A 128 14.15 9.77 -10.57
CA ASP A 128 15.30 9.93 -9.67
C ASP A 128 15.61 11.40 -9.36
N ASN A 129 15.13 12.33 -10.19
CA ASN A 129 15.12 13.74 -9.91
C ASN A 129 13.98 14.46 -10.67
N PHE A 130 13.71 15.69 -10.26
CA PHE A 130 12.59 16.46 -10.78
C PHE A 130 12.72 16.91 -12.25
N VAL A 131 13.95 16.98 -12.78
CA VAL A 131 14.24 17.61 -14.08
C VAL A 131 14.90 16.65 -15.06
N LYS A 132 15.70 15.72 -14.57
CA LYS A 132 16.49 14.78 -15.38
C LYS A 132 16.35 13.38 -14.81
N TYR A 133 16.39 12.40 -15.68
CA TYR A 133 16.44 10.98 -15.32
C TYR A 133 17.89 10.53 -15.33
N ASN A 134 18.68 10.76 -14.32
CA ASN A 134 20.13 10.54 -14.21
C ASN A 134 20.59 9.12 -14.62
N GLY A 135 20.30 8.73 -15.87
CA GLY A 135 20.62 7.42 -16.42
C GLY A 135 19.61 6.32 -16.05
N ARG A 136 18.54 6.64 -15.30
CA ARG A 136 17.46 5.70 -14.97
C ARG A 136 16.23 5.96 -15.79
N SER A 137 15.63 4.89 -16.27
CA SER A 137 14.31 4.96 -16.87
C SER A 137 13.26 5.20 -15.77
N PRO A 138 12.34 6.13 -15.96
CA PRO A 138 11.23 6.32 -15.03
C PRO A 138 10.34 5.08 -15.05
N PHE A 139 9.64 4.86 -13.94
CA PHE A 139 8.62 3.83 -13.86
C PHE A 139 7.34 4.40 -13.28
N SER A 140 6.23 3.79 -13.63
CA SER A 140 4.90 4.14 -13.13
C SER A 140 4.36 3.02 -12.27
N ALA A 141 3.58 3.38 -11.25
CA ALA A 141 2.79 2.46 -10.48
C ALA A 141 1.31 2.78 -10.65
N ILE A 142 0.51 1.78 -10.98
CA ILE A 142 -0.94 1.86 -11.04
C ILE A 142 -1.50 0.92 -10.01
N GLY A 143 -2.27 1.44 -9.07
CA GLY A 143 -2.94 0.68 -8.03
C GLY A 143 -4.45 0.81 -8.13
N PHE A 144 -5.14 -0.23 -7.72
CA PHE A 144 -6.58 -0.21 -7.56
C PHE A 144 -7.03 -1.12 -6.43
N LYS A 145 -8.13 -0.76 -5.78
CA LYS A 145 -8.80 -1.56 -4.76
C LYS A 145 -10.30 -1.39 -4.92
N PHE A 146 -11.00 -2.49 -4.98
CA PHE A 146 -12.45 -2.54 -4.98
C PHE A 146 -12.92 -3.50 -3.89
N MET A 147 -13.89 -3.09 -3.11
CA MET A 147 -14.55 -3.93 -2.13
C MET A 147 -16.03 -3.55 -2.05
N THR A 148 -16.89 -4.54 -1.92
CA THR A 148 -18.31 -4.31 -1.66
C THR A 148 -18.83 -5.30 -0.60
N VAL A 149 -19.97 -4.97 -0.02
CA VAL A 149 -20.67 -5.82 0.94
C VAL A 149 -22.03 -6.19 0.37
N CYS A 150 -22.22 -7.47 0.14
CA CYS A 150 -23.48 -8.05 -0.33
C CYS A 150 -24.16 -8.78 0.84
N PRO A 151 -25.18 -8.19 1.52
CA PRO A 151 -25.92 -8.87 2.57
C PRO A 151 -26.75 -10.00 1.94
N ILE A 152 -26.55 -11.24 2.39
CA ILE A 152 -27.32 -12.41 1.98
C ILE A 152 -28.53 -12.55 2.94
N SER A 153 -28.29 -12.30 4.24
CA SER A 153 -29.33 -12.30 5.25
C SER A 153 -29.01 -11.26 6.35
N SER A 154 -29.86 -11.13 7.36
CA SER A 154 -29.61 -10.25 8.52
C SER A 154 -28.35 -10.59 9.32
N ARG A 155 -27.78 -11.78 9.13
CA ARG A 155 -26.60 -12.26 9.85
C ARG A 155 -25.45 -12.71 8.95
N LEU A 156 -25.71 -12.91 7.66
CA LEU A 156 -24.73 -13.45 6.70
C LEU A 156 -24.47 -12.41 5.60
N SER A 157 -23.20 -12.12 5.37
CA SER A 157 -22.76 -11.22 4.31
C SER A 157 -21.62 -11.82 3.51
N LEU A 158 -21.62 -11.55 2.20
CA LEU A 158 -20.54 -11.84 1.29
C LEU A 158 -19.76 -10.55 1.01
N LEU A 159 -18.45 -10.60 1.08
CA LEU A 159 -17.57 -9.43 0.87
C LEU A 159 -16.56 -9.79 -0.23
N PRO A 160 -16.95 -9.62 -1.50
CA PRO A 160 -15.99 -9.69 -2.59
C PRO A 160 -15.09 -8.48 -2.59
N ALA A 161 -13.80 -8.70 -2.84
CA ALA A 161 -12.81 -7.67 -3.04
C ALA A 161 -11.89 -8.04 -4.20
N PHE A 162 -11.47 -7.02 -4.95
CA PHE A 162 -10.54 -7.15 -6.06
C PHE A 162 -9.55 -6.00 -6.00
N TYR A 163 -8.27 -6.31 -5.99
CA TYR A 163 -7.23 -5.30 -5.85
C TYR A 163 -5.94 -5.74 -6.50
N GLY A 164 -5.14 -4.78 -6.86
CA GLY A 164 -3.85 -5.04 -7.47
C GLY A 164 -3.02 -3.78 -7.61
N ARG A 165 -1.77 -3.99 -7.95
CA ARG A 165 -0.84 -2.93 -8.30
C ARG A 165 0.14 -3.43 -9.35
N VAL A 166 0.38 -2.63 -10.37
CA VAL A 166 1.26 -2.94 -11.50
C VAL A 166 2.31 -1.85 -11.61
N LEU A 167 3.57 -2.25 -11.74
CA LEU A 167 4.69 -1.39 -12.06
C LEU A 167 5.00 -1.48 -13.55
N ILE A 168 5.09 -0.34 -14.22
CA ILE A 168 5.29 -0.23 -15.66
C ILE A 168 6.50 0.66 -15.93
N GLY A 169 7.38 0.23 -16.81
CA GLY A 169 8.56 0.99 -17.20
C GLY A 169 9.87 0.33 -16.85
N GLY A 170 10.94 1.11 -16.66
CA GLY A 170 12.27 0.61 -16.34
C GLY A 170 12.29 -0.20 -15.04
N ASN A 171 13.46 -0.76 -14.69
CA ASN A 171 13.62 -1.59 -13.49
C ASN A 171 13.20 -0.82 -12.24
N PRO A 172 12.04 -1.15 -11.62
CA PRO A 172 11.60 -0.52 -10.40
C PRO A 172 12.60 -0.78 -9.28
N ALA A 173 12.86 0.24 -8.47
CA ALA A 173 13.73 0.07 -7.31
C ALA A 173 13.06 -0.85 -6.27
N PHE A 174 13.87 -1.63 -5.57
CA PHE A 174 13.44 -2.60 -4.57
C PHE A 174 12.34 -2.10 -3.59
N PRO A 175 12.44 -0.87 -3.01
CA PRO A 175 11.44 -0.40 -2.06
C PRO A 175 10.03 -0.22 -2.67
N PHE A 176 9.89 -0.23 -3.98
CA PHE A 176 8.61 -0.04 -4.66
C PHE A 176 7.97 -1.33 -5.17
N LEU A 177 8.66 -2.47 -5.08
CA LEU A 177 8.08 -3.76 -5.45
C LEU A 177 6.81 -4.04 -4.65
N ASN A 178 5.83 -4.63 -5.30
CA ASN A 178 4.60 -5.03 -4.65
C ASN A 178 4.89 -6.17 -3.69
N ALA A 179 4.43 -6.04 -2.45
CA ALA A 179 4.56 -7.06 -1.43
C ALA A 179 3.23 -7.77 -1.22
N ILE A 180 3.21 -9.09 -1.33
CA ILE A 180 2.01 -9.90 -1.12
C ILE A 180 2.15 -10.63 0.19
N GLY A 181 1.09 -10.61 1.01
CA GLY A 181 0.99 -11.41 2.21
C GLY A 181 0.31 -10.71 3.37
N GLY A 182 0.01 -11.51 4.38
CA GLY A 182 -0.71 -11.04 5.57
C GLY A 182 -2.17 -10.71 5.31
N GLU A 183 -2.83 -10.07 6.26
CA GLU A 183 -4.28 -9.87 6.22
C GLU A 183 -4.71 -8.43 5.93
N THR A 184 -3.81 -7.46 6.06
CA THR A 184 -4.13 -6.02 5.97
C THR A 184 -3.30 -5.29 4.94
N PHE A 185 -3.92 -4.31 4.27
CA PHE A 185 -3.22 -3.40 3.38
C PHE A 185 -2.21 -2.54 4.13
N GLY A 186 -1.03 -2.37 3.55
CA GLY A 186 -0.06 -1.36 3.97
C GLY A 186 0.44 -1.47 5.41
N ARG A 187 0.38 -2.65 6.04
CA ARG A 187 0.78 -2.80 7.44
C ARG A 187 2.28 -2.62 7.65
N TYR A 188 3.08 -3.23 6.80
CA TYR A 188 4.55 -3.19 6.89
C TYR A 188 5.18 -2.40 5.76
N LEU A 189 4.59 -2.46 4.57
CA LEU A 189 4.97 -1.69 3.40
C LEU A 189 3.73 -1.01 2.84
N SER A 190 3.83 0.23 2.37
CA SER A 190 2.69 0.97 1.81
C SER A 190 2.04 0.23 0.63
N GLN A 191 2.85 -0.49 -0.16
CA GLN A 191 2.44 -1.30 -1.31
C GLN A 191 2.13 -2.76 -0.97
N GLN A 192 1.96 -3.09 0.32
CA GLN A 192 1.56 -4.44 0.74
C GLN A 192 0.11 -4.72 0.37
N LEU A 193 -0.09 -5.82 -0.34
CA LEU A 193 -1.39 -6.35 -0.74
C LEU A 193 -1.70 -7.60 0.11
N PRO A 194 -2.84 -7.63 0.80
CA PRO A 194 -3.16 -8.72 1.71
C PRO A 194 -3.44 -10.02 0.95
N PHE A 195 -2.92 -11.11 1.50
CA PHE A 195 -3.21 -12.46 1.03
C PHE A 195 -3.22 -13.40 2.24
N ALA A 196 -4.40 -13.85 2.64
CA ALA A 196 -4.56 -14.69 3.83
C ALA A 196 -3.91 -16.06 3.62
N GLY A 197 -3.25 -16.58 4.65
CA GLY A 197 -2.62 -17.90 4.65
C GLY A 197 -1.13 -17.91 4.34
N ILE A 198 -0.53 -16.76 4.00
CA ILE A 198 0.92 -16.61 3.84
C ILE A 198 1.46 -15.49 4.73
N ASN A 199 2.77 -15.44 4.91
CA ASN A 199 3.43 -14.43 5.73
C ASN A 199 3.25 -13.02 5.15
N HIS A 200 3.49 -11.99 5.94
CA HIS A 200 3.17 -10.61 5.60
C HIS A 200 3.98 -10.00 4.45
N VAL A 201 5.15 -10.51 4.15
CA VAL A 201 5.94 -10.15 2.96
C VAL A 201 6.58 -11.43 2.44
N GLU A 202 5.83 -12.18 1.67
CA GLU A 202 6.29 -13.47 1.16
C GLU A 202 6.62 -13.44 -0.32
N ILE A 203 5.89 -12.63 -1.09
CA ILE A 203 6.12 -12.49 -2.52
C ILE A 203 6.40 -11.01 -2.80
N LEU A 204 7.47 -10.74 -3.53
CA LEU A 204 7.82 -9.41 -4.04
C LEU A 204 7.83 -9.47 -5.56
N ASP A 205 7.00 -8.63 -6.21
CA ASP A 205 6.84 -8.68 -7.65
C ASP A 205 6.45 -7.33 -8.27
N ASN A 206 6.62 -7.22 -9.59
CA ASN A 206 6.28 -6.01 -10.35
C ASN A 206 4.78 -5.86 -10.58
N SER A 207 4.07 -6.96 -10.73
CA SER A 207 2.64 -6.96 -11.03
C SER A 207 1.92 -7.94 -10.14
N VAL A 208 0.88 -7.48 -9.47
CA VAL A 208 0.09 -8.29 -8.56
C VAL A 208 -1.39 -7.95 -8.72
N VAL A 209 -2.21 -8.96 -8.87
CA VAL A 209 -3.67 -8.85 -8.85
C VAL A 209 -4.24 -9.94 -7.97
N VAL A 210 -5.14 -9.59 -7.07
CA VAL A 210 -5.77 -10.50 -6.12
C VAL A 210 -7.28 -10.35 -6.17
N ALA A 211 -7.97 -11.48 -6.27
CA ALA A 211 -9.39 -11.61 -5.98
C ALA A 211 -9.55 -12.25 -4.59
N ARG A 212 -10.34 -11.63 -3.74
CA ARG A 212 -10.60 -12.09 -2.38
C ARG A 212 -12.10 -12.21 -2.14
N LEU A 213 -12.51 -13.30 -1.54
CA LEU A 213 -13.89 -13.52 -1.16
C LEU A 213 -13.95 -13.84 0.34
N GLN A 214 -14.76 -13.07 1.06
CA GLN A 214 -15.00 -13.33 2.48
C GLN A 214 -16.48 -13.63 2.71
N LEU A 215 -16.75 -14.68 3.43
CA LEU A 215 -18.07 -15.00 3.96
C LEU A 215 -18.06 -14.68 5.45
N ARG A 216 -18.89 -13.74 5.87
CA ARG A 216 -18.96 -13.26 7.24
C ARG A 216 -20.31 -13.54 7.86
N GLN A 217 -20.28 -14.35 8.93
CA GLN A 217 -21.45 -14.70 9.72
C GLN A 217 -21.43 -13.96 11.07
N ARG A 218 -22.47 -13.18 11.38
CA ARG A 218 -22.68 -12.62 12.71
C ARG A 218 -23.29 -13.70 13.63
N ILE A 219 -22.64 -13.98 14.76
CA ILE A 219 -23.09 -14.98 15.73
C ILE A 219 -23.99 -14.31 16.77
N ALA A 220 -23.46 -13.37 17.53
CA ALA A 220 -24.17 -12.64 18.57
C ALA A 220 -23.53 -11.27 18.80
N GLY A 221 -24.33 -10.26 19.00
CA GLY A 221 -23.86 -8.88 19.23
C GLY A 221 -22.92 -8.41 18.11
N ASN A 222 -21.67 -8.09 18.45
CA ASN A 222 -20.61 -7.71 17.52
C ASN A 222 -19.58 -8.82 17.25
N ASN A 223 -19.93 -10.07 17.52
CA ASN A 223 -19.08 -11.22 17.26
C ASN A 223 -19.36 -11.82 15.88
N TYR A 224 -18.30 -12.01 15.11
CA TYR A 224 -18.37 -12.53 13.74
C TYR A 224 -17.40 -13.70 13.55
N ILE A 225 -17.79 -14.64 12.72
CA ILE A 225 -16.88 -15.61 12.08
C ILE A 225 -16.73 -15.21 10.64
N THR A 226 -15.49 -15.23 10.15
CA THR A 226 -15.18 -14.91 8.75
C THR A 226 -14.38 -16.04 8.13
N LEU A 227 -14.88 -16.55 7.00
CA LEU A 227 -14.14 -17.45 6.13
C LEU A 227 -13.60 -16.62 4.97
N THR A 228 -12.30 -16.75 4.69
CA THR A 228 -11.63 -15.99 3.62
C THR A 228 -10.98 -16.93 2.63
N GLY A 229 -11.23 -16.72 1.34
CA GLY A 229 -10.52 -17.31 0.23
C GLY A 229 -9.87 -16.24 -0.63
N ASN A 230 -8.67 -16.52 -1.16
CA ASN A 230 -7.97 -15.64 -2.08
C ASN A 230 -7.49 -16.41 -3.30
N TYR A 231 -7.42 -15.69 -4.42
CA TYR A 231 -6.75 -16.12 -5.64
C TYR A 231 -5.91 -14.96 -6.14
N GLY A 232 -4.65 -15.19 -6.45
CA GLY A 232 -3.72 -14.14 -6.88
C GLY A 232 -2.91 -14.55 -8.09
N ILE A 233 -2.60 -13.56 -8.92
CA ILE A 233 -1.67 -13.68 -10.05
C ILE A 233 -0.59 -12.61 -9.85
N HIS A 234 0.66 -12.97 -10.08
CA HIS A 234 1.81 -12.08 -9.97
C HIS A 234 2.82 -12.37 -11.08
N ASN A 235 3.63 -11.35 -11.46
CA ASN A 235 4.69 -11.43 -12.47
C ASN A 235 5.73 -10.31 -12.27
#